data_3384f57fb7d852953190d5b1024b57b5
#
_entry.id   3384f57fb7d852953190d5b1024b57b5
#
_cell.length_a   1.000
_cell.length_b   1.000
_cell.length_c   1.000
_cell.angle_alpha   90.00
_cell.angle_beta   90.00
_cell.angle_gamma   90.00
#
_symmetry.space_group_name_H-M   'P 1'
#
loop_
_entity.id
_entity.type
_entity.pdbx_description
1 polymer ?
#
loop_
_entity_poly.entity_id
_entity_poly.type
_entity_poly.pdbx_seq_one_letter_code
_entity_poly.pdbx_strand_id
1 'polypeptide(L)'
;MAQKNISIGIIQENPVVGDIKGNLELAKSGIEKLSNFSPDIYLFSEMFLTGYPPEDLILRDDLLDQTYESLLELATFKPDSFIVIGYPKKEGVSIYNCAGVLRNQSVIFEYKKQELPNYEVFDEKRYFQAGSAPGIFEVNGLSIGLSVCEDIWHEKVIEQLKENKADLVLNINASPFHLQKIADRKKLISDHALKYSLPIVYANQVGGQDELVFDGTSMAMDSDGSQIIQLAKFKEDS
;
A
#
# COMPACT_ATOMS: atom_id res chain seq x y z
N MET A 1 19.64 -12.29 -21.67
CA MET A 1 19.51 -11.23 -20.65
C MET A 1 19.36 -11.95 -19.32
N ALA A 2 20.06 -11.53 -18.27
CA ALA A 2 19.86 -12.13 -16.95
C ALA A 2 18.41 -11.84 -16.49
N GLN A 3 17.74 -12.86 -15.98
CA GLN A 3 16.40 -12.72 -15.42
C GLN A 3 16.51 -11.79 -14.20
N LYS A 4 15.84 -10.67 -14.24
CA LYS A 4 15.79 -9.74 -13.12
C LYS A 4 14.76 -10.30 -12.12
N ASN A 5 15.21 -10.67 -10.95
CA ASN A 5 14.37 -11.15 -9.87
C ASN A 5 14.23 -10.04 -8.81
N ILE A 6 13.07 -9.96 -8.19
CA ILE A 6 12.78 -9.08 -7.07
C ILE A 6 12.06 -9.87 -5.99
N SER A 7 12.44 -9.66 -4.74
CA SER A 7 11.81 -10.25 -3.57
C SER A 7 10.99 -9.20 -2.81
N ILE A 8 9.74 -9.54 -2.46
CA ILE A 8 8.81 -8.64 -1.79
C ILE A 8 8.31 -9.30 -0.52
N GLY A 9 8.55 -8.65 0.62
CA GLY A 9 7.98 -9.04 1.89
C GLY A 9 6.67 -8.29 2.11
N ILE A 10 5.53 -8.98 2.06
CA ILE A 10 4.23 -8.40 2.35
C ILE A 10 4.02 -8.43 3.85
N ILE A 11 3.66 -7.30 4.45
CA ILE A 11 3.40 -7.17 5.89
C ILE A 11 1.93 -6.84 6.10
N GLN A 12 1.18 -7.84 6.55
CA GLN A 12 -0.25 -7.78 6.84
C GLN A 12 -0.45 -7.70 8.33
N GLU A 13 -0.66 -6.49 8.84
CA GLU A 13 -0.79 -6.19 10.26
C GLU A 13 -2.08 -5.41 10.54
N ASN A 14 -2.36 -5.16 11.82
CA ASN A 14 -3.52 -4.42 12.31
C ASN A 14 -3.13 -3.05 12.86
N PRO A 15 -2.89 -2.03 12.01
CA PRO A 15 -2.59 -0.68 12.50
C PRO A 15 -3.81 -0.07 13.19
N VAL A 16 -3.55 0.64 14.30
CA VAL A 16 -4.58 1.29 15.13
C VAL A 16 -4.72 2.74 14.74
N VAL A 17 -5.96 3.19 14.52
CA VAL A 17 -6.25 4.59 14.13
C VAL A 17 -5.78 5.55 15.22
N GLY A 18 -4.95 6.53 14.82
CA GLY A 18 -4.40 7.57 15.68
C GLY A 18 -3.21 7.17 16.54
N ASP A 19 -2.83 5.90 16.60
CA ASP A 19 -1.64 5.43 17.35
C ASP A 19 -0.37 5.42 16.46
N ILE A 20 0.10 6.61 16.09
CA ILE A 20 1.24 6.77 15.18
C ILE A 20 2.49 6.03 15.70
N LYS A 21 2.77 6.13 17.00
CA LYS A 21 3.96 5.49 17.60
C LYS A 21 3.82 3.98 17.67
N GLY A 22 2.65 3.47 18.06
CA GLY A 22 2.38 2.03 18.05
C GLY A 22 2.46 1.44 16.64
N ASN A 23 1.92 2.13 15.65
CA ASN A 23 1.99 1.70 14.26
C ASN A 23 3.43 1.74 13.69
N LEU A 24 4.26 2.70 14.11
CA LEU A 24 5.69 2.71 13.78
C LEU A 24 6.40 1.48 14.35
N GLU A 25 6.18 1.16 15.62
CA GLU A 25 6.78 -0.04 16.25
C GLU A 25 6.24 -1.33 15.61
N LEU A 26 4.97 -1.35 15.23
CA LEU A 26 4.36 -2.45 14.48
C LEU A 26 5.05 -2.63 13.11
N ALA A 27 5.33 -1.53 12.41
CA ALA A 27 6.07 -1.56 11.14
C ALA A 27 7.49 -2.11 11.32
N LYS A 28 8.24 -1.65 12.32
CA LYS A 28 9.58 -2.15 12.64
C LYS A 28 9.55 -3.65 12.96
N SER A 29 8.59 -4.09 13.77
CA SER A 29 8.41 -5.50 14.10
C SER A 29 8.12 -6.35 12.86
N GLY A 30 7.26 -5.87 11.94
CA GLY A 30 6.98 -6.54 10.66
C GLY A 30 8.24 -6.71 9.80
N ILE A 31 9.09 -5.68 9.72
CA ILE A 31 10.37 -5.74 9.02
C ILE A 31 11.30 -6.78 9.68
N GLU A 32 11.37 -6.80 11.00
CA GLU A 32 12.21 -7.75 11.75
C GLU A 32 11.78 -9.20 11.53
N LYS A 33 10.47 -9.49 11.51
CA LYS A 33 9.93 -10.84 11.20
C LYS A 33 10.45 -11.38 9.87
N LEU A 34 10.64 -10.49 8.87
CA LEU A 34 11.11 -10.86 7.53
C LEU A 34 12.63 -10.67 7.33
N SER A 35 13.37 -10.28 8.36
CA SER A 35 14.80 -9.94 8.24
C SER A 35 15.67 -11.09 7.70
N ASN A 36 15.33 -12.34 8.04
CA ASN A 36 16.06 -13.52 7.56
C ASN A 36 15.91 -13.77 6.05
N PHE A 37 14.84 -13.26 5.43
CA PHE A 37 14.58 -13.35 3.99
C PHE A 37 15.21 -12.19 3.22
N SER A 38 15.54 -11.08 3.90
CA SER A 38 16.15 -9.88 3.31
C SER A 38 15.47 -9.44 2.00
N PRO A 39 14.14 -9.18 2.00
CA PRO A 39 13.46 -8.80 0.77
C PRO A 39 13.98 -7.46 0.24
N ASP A 40 13.92 -7.29 -1.09
CA ASP A 40 14.28 -6.01 -1.74
C ASP A 40 13.28 -4.92 -1.37
N ILE A 41 11.99 -5.28 -1.22
CA ILE A 41 10.90 -4.36 -0.84
C ILE A 41 10.13 -4.93 0.34
N TYR A 42 9.93 -4.12 1.38
CA TYR A 42 8.93 -4.34 2.42
C TYR A 42 7.66 -3.58 2.05
N LEU A 43 6.54 -4.27 1.95
CA LEU A 43 5.27 -3.73 1.47
C LEU A 43 4.22 -3.71 2.59
N PHE A 44 3.79 -2.53 2.97
CA PHE A 44 2.77 -2.26 3.97
C PHE A 44 1.43 -1.86 3.35
N SER A 45 0.38 -1.81 4.16
CA SER A 45 -0.96 -1.41 3.74
C SER A 45 -1.13 0.11 3.58
N GLU A 46 -2.27 0.54 3.05
CA GLU A 46 -2.74 1.92 2.95
C GLU A 46 -2.88 2.54 4.33
N MET A 47 -2.51 3.83 4.49
CA MET A 47 -2.61 4.59 5.74
C MET A 47 -2.02 3.87 6.97
N PHE A 48 -1.01 3.03 6.78
CA PHE A 48 -0.48 2.18 7.84
C PHE A 48 -0.07 2.97 9.09
N LEU A 49 0.61 4.11 8.91
CA LEU A 49 1.10 4.88 10.05
C LEU A 49 -0.02 5.56 10.87
N THR A 50 -1.12 5.95 10.22
CA THR A 50 -2.25 6.58 10.90
C THR A 50 -3.35 5.61 11.30
N GLY A 51 -3.34 4.40 10.73
CA GLY A 51 -4.51 3.53 10.68
C GLY A 51 -5.57 4.05 9.70
N TYR A 52 -6.51 3.20 9.30
CA TYR A 52 -7.60 3.52 8.36
C TYR A 52 -8.96 3.13 8.92
N PRO A 53 -10.00 3.98 8.79
CA PRO A 53 -9.97 5.34 8.25
C PRO A 53 -9.57 6.37 9.33
N PRO A 54 -8.66 7.30 9.04
CA PRO A 54 -8.24 8.31 10.01
C PRO A 54 -9.26 9.44 10.17
N GLU A 55 -10.23 9.56 9.29
CA GLU A 55 -11.31 10.55 9.26
C GLU A 55 -10.81 11.99 9.51
N ASP A 56 -11.42 12.71 10.47
CA ASP A 56 -11.09 14.09 10.79
C ASP A 56 -9.77 14.26 11.55
N LEU A 57 -9.18 13.18 12.05
CA LEU A 57 -7.87 13.22 12.68
C LEU A 57 -6.78 13.79 11.75
N ILE A 58 -6.90 13.54 10.43
CA ILE A 58 -5.93 14.07 9.45
C ILE A 58 -6.00 15.58 9.25
N LEU A 59 -7.02 16.25 9.78
CA LEU A 59 -7.10 17.72 9.78
C LEU A 59 -6.19 18.34 10.87
N ARG A 60 -5.63 17.54 11.75
CA ARG A 60 -4.74 17.96 12.82
C ARG A 60 -3.30 17.98 12.31
N ASP A 61 -2.70 19.17 12.34
CA ASP A 61 -1.30 19.36 11.90
C ASP A 61 -0.32 18.54 12.74
N ASP A 62 -0.53 18.47 14.07
CA ASP A 62 0.32 17.69 14.96
C ASP A 62 0.34 16.19 14.66
N LEU A 63 -0.78 15.63 14.19
CA LEU A 63 -0.84 14.22 13.76
C LEU A 63 -0.08 14.02 12.45
N LEU A 64 -0.23 14.92 11.49
CA LEU A 64 0.47 14.86 10.21
C LEU A 64 1.98 15.01 10.38
N ASP A 65 2.42 15.93 11.26
CA ASP A 65 3.83 16.12 11.59
C ASP A 65 4.42 14.86 12.25
N GLN A 66 3.76 14.30 13.27
CA GLN A 66 4.18 13.05 13.89
C GLN A 66 4.23 11.88 12.91
N THR A 67 3.26 11.81 11.98
CA THR A 67 3.25 10.78 10.94
C THR A 67 4.48 10.91 10.05
N TYR A 68 4.83 12.11 9.62
CA TYR A 68 5.98 12.34 8.77
C TYR A 68 7.32 12.09 9.51
N GLU A 69 7.42 12.49 10.77
CA GLU A 69 8.58 12.15 11.62
C GLU A 69 8.75 10.65 11.76
N SER A 70 7.67 9.91 12.01
CA SER A 70 7.68 8.44 12.11
C SER A 70 8.06 7.78 10.77
N LEU A 71 7.63 8.35 9.65
CA LEU A 71 8.03 7.91 8.32
C LEU A 71 9.54 8.02 8.11
N LEU A 72 10.15 9.15 8.50
CA LEU A 72 11.60 9.36 8.44
C LEU A 72 12.36 8.44 9.41
N GLU A 73 11.83 8.22 10.60
CA GLU A 73 12.40 7.27 11.56
C GLU A 73 12.41 5.84 10.98
N LEU A 74 11.31 5.41 10.36
CA LEU A 74 11.24 4.12 9.68
C LEU A 74 12.27 4.01 8.53
N ALA A 75 12.47 5.08 7.78
CA ALA A 75 13.47 5.14 6.72
C ALA A 75 14.92 4.97 7.25
N THR A 76 15.20 5.38 8.49
CA THR A 76 16.51 5.17 9.13
C THR A 76 16.66 3.76 9.70
N PHE A 77 15.56 3.08 10.04
CA PHE A 77 15.56 1.76 10.64
C PHE A 77 16.09 0.68 9.69
N LYS A 78 15.77 0.76 8.38
CA LYS A 78 16.23 -0.18 7.36
C LYS A 78 16.69 0.56 6.09
N PRO A 79 17.80 1.29 6.15
CA PRO A 79 18.19 2.24 5.09
C PRO A 79 18.52 1.58 3.74
N ASP A 80 19.01 0.33 3.75
CA ASP A 80 19.44 -0.37 2.54
C ASP A 80 18.32 -1.07 1.76
N SER A 81 17.13 -1.17 2.34
CA SER A 81 15.96 -1.79 1.72
C SER A 81 14.97 -0.73 1.26
N PHE A 82 14.15 -1.09 0.27
CA PHE A 82 12.99 -0.28 -0.06
C PHE A 82 11.83 -0.61 0.89
N ILE A 83 11.16 0.42 1.39
CA ILE A 83 9.93 0.27 2.18
C ILE A 83 8.84 1.04 1.46
N VAL A 84 7.74 0.36 1.12
CA VAL A 84 6.54 0.96 0.55
C VAL A 84 5.45 0.95 1.61
N ILE A 85 4.95 2.13 2.00
CA ILE A 85 4.03 2.29 3.13
C ILE A 85 3.01 3.40 2.86
N GLY A 86 1.75 3.19 3.31
CA GLY A 86 0.68 4.17 3.22
C GLY A 86 0.69 5.20 4.34
N TYR A 87 0.48 6.48 4.00
CA TYR A 87 0.38 7.57 4.96
C TYR A 87 -0.30 8.81 4.35
N PRO A 88 -0.91 9.69 5.17
CA PRO A 88 -1.42 10.98 4.69
C PRO A 88 -0.29 12.00 4.54
N LYS A 89 -0.30 12.75 3.45
CA LYS A 89 0.65 13.85 3.19
C LYS A 89 -0.07 15.18 3.01
N LYS A 90 0.37 16.18 3.75
CA LYS A 90 -0.07 17.57 3.55
C LYS A 90 0.85 18.31 2.60
N GLU A 91 0.26 18.98 1.61
CA GLU A 91 0.96 19.93 0.72
C GLU A 91 0.15 21.23 0.65
N GLY A 92 0.65 22.26 1.29
CA GLY A 92 -0.08 23.51 1.43
C GLY A 92 -1.40 23.31 2.19
N VAL A 93 -2.52 23.53 1.52
CA VAL A 93 -3.86 23.33 2.08
C VAL A 93 -4.47 21.97 1.76
N SER A 94 -3.84 21.20 0.91
CA SER A 94 -4.34 19.89 0.44
C SER A 94 -3.71 18.75 1.22
N ILE A 95 -4.51 17.70 1.47
CA ILE A 95 -4.05 16.45 2.07
C ILE A 95 -4.26 15.34 1.05
N TYR A 96 -3.29 14.45 0.92
CA TYR A 96 -3.30 13.33 -0.01
C TYR A 96 -3.17 12.01 0.72
N ASN A 97 -3.87 10.98 0.22
CA ASN A 97 -3.62 9.59 0.58
C ASN A 97 -2.45 9.10 -0.28
N CYS A 98 -1.30 8.82 0.35
CA CYS A 98 -0.06 8.53 -0.35
C CYS A 98 0.48 7.13 -0.07
N ALA A 99 1.10 6.54 -1.10
CA ALA A 99 2.08 5.48 -0.94
C ALA A 99 3.49 6.09 -1.02
N GLY A 100 4.24 6.04 0.07
CA GLY A 100 5.62 6.51 0.14
C GLY A 100 6.60 5.37 -0.10
N VAL A 101 7.68 5.66 -0.81
CA VAL A 101 8.83 4.76 -0.99
C VAL A 101 9.99 5.32 -0.20
N LEU A 102 10.42 4.56 0.81
CA LEU A 102 11.53 4.94 1.68
C LEU A 102 12.78 4.17 1.30
N ARG A 103 13.92 4.85 1.30
CA ARG A 103 15.26 4.29 1.17
C ARG A 103 16.31 5.35 1.54
N ASN A 104 17.51 4.91 1.93
CA ASN A 104 18.62 5.81 2.23
C ASN A 104 18.24 6.91 3.22
N GLN A 105 17.48 6.57 4.25
CA GLN A 105 17.02 7.46 5.32
C GLN A 105 16.11 8.60 4.85
N SER A 106 15.43 8.42 3.73
CA SER A 106 14.56 9.45 3.16
C SER A 106 13.35 8.86 2.42
N VAL A 107 12.37 9.69 2.16
CA VAL A 107 11.29 9.40 1.20
C VAL A 107 11.83 9.74 -0.19
N ILE A 108 12.07 8.72 -1.00
CA ILE A 108 12.66 8.88 -2.34
C ILE A 108 11.64 9.01 -3.44
N PHE A 109 10.41 8.56 -3.21
CA PHE A 109 9.30 8.65 -4.14
C PHE A 109 7.96 8.65 -3.39
N GLU A 110 6.95 9.31 -3.95
CA GLU A 110 5.60 9.37 -3.40
C GLU A 110 4.58 9.26 -4.53
N TYR A 111 3.60 8.38 -4.34
CA TYR A 111 2.44 8.28 -5.19
C TYR A 111 1.21 8.80 -4.45
N LYS A 112 0.41 9.65 -5.07
CA LYS A 112 -0.85 10.17 -4.55
C LYS A 112 -2.00 9.39 -5.17
N LYS A 113 -2.85 8.79 -4.35
CA LYS A 113 -4.05 8.06 -4.76
C LYS A 113 -4.88 8.91 -5.72
N GLN A 114 -5.27 8.33 -6.86
CA GLN A 114 -6.01 9.03 -7.90
C GLN A 114 -7.52 8.89 -7.74
N GLU A 115 -7.98 7.69 -7.38
CA GLU A 115 -9.39 7.38 -7.25
C GLU A 115 -9.80 7.36 -5.76
N LEU A 116 -10.61 8.33 -5.38
CA LEU A 116 -11.07 8.52 -3.99
C LEU A 116 -12.49 7.98 -3.87
N PRO A 117 -12.73 6.86 -3.15
CA PRO A 117 -14.05 6.34 -2.95
C PRO A 117 -14.90 7.31 -2.10
N ASN A 118 -16.14 7.50 -2.50
CA ASN A 118 -17.11 8.36 -1.80
C ASN A 118 -18.51 7.77 -1.89
N TYR A 119 -18.62 6.52 -1.47
CA TYR A 119 -19.84 5.71 -1.47
C TYR A 119 -19.82 4.74 -0.29
N GLU A 120 -20.99 4.28 0.15
CA GLU A 120 -21.16 3.38 1.29
C GLU A 120 -20.46 3.91 2.56
N VAL A 121 -19.40 3.21 2.99
CA VAL A 121 -18.63 3.52 4.20
C VAL A 121 -17.48 4.50 3.93
N PHE A 122 -17.27 4.91 2.69
CA PHE A 122 -16.15 5.76 2.30
C PHE A 122 -16.56 7.22 2.12
N ASP A 123 -15.77 8.14 2.69
CA ASP A 123 -15.92 9.60 2.55
C ASP A 123 -14.56 10.27 2.28
N GLU A 124 -13.72 9.65 1.43
CA GLU A 124 -12.36 10.13 1.20
C GLU A 124 -12.32 11.51 0.52
N LYS A 125 -13.29 11.84 -0.35
CA LYS A 125 -13.33 13.15 -1.03
C LYS A 125 -13.55 14.32 -0.08
N ARG A 126 -14.02 14.06 1.14
CA ARG A 126 -14.18 15.08 2.19
C ARG A 126 -12.83 15.58 2.69
N TYR A 127 -11.84 14.71 2.72
CA TYR A 127 -10.56 14.95 3.38
C TYR A 127 -9.39 15.03 2.41
N PHE A 128 -9.40 14.21 1.36
CA PHE A 128 -8.27 14.06 0.46
C PHE A 128 -8.49 14.73 -0.89
N GLN A 129 -7.39 15.23 -1.43
CA GLN A 129 -7.28 15.64 -2.83
C GLN A 129 -6.79 14.47 -3.66
N ALA A 130 -7.39 14.25 -4.84
CA ALA A 130 -6.95 13.23 -5.79
C ALA A 130 -5.59 13.58 -6.42
N GLY A 131 -4.74 12.58 -6.59
CA GLY A 131 -3.55 12.64 -7.41
C GLY A 131 -3.89 12.58 -8.90
N SER A 132 -2.87 12.74 -9.76
CA SER A 132 -3.07 12.70 -11.24
C SER A 132 -1.92 12.04 -12.00
N ALA A 133 -0.77 11.85 -11.36
CA ALA A 133 0.42 11.29 -11.99
C ALA A 133 0.53 9.77 -11.73
N PRO A 134 1.02 8.98 -12.72
CA PRO A 134 1.29 7.57 -12.49
C PRO A 134 2.42 7.40 -11.47
N GLY A 135 2.27 6.39 -10.61
CA GLY A 135 3.27 6.04 -9.60
C GLY A 135 4.28 5.04 -10.17
N ILE A 136 5.45 5.49 -10.60
CA ILE A 136 6.51 4.60 -11.11
C ILE A 136 7.84 4.93 -10.42
N PHE A 137 8.49 3.93 -9.84
CA PHE A 137 9.85 4.04 -9.31
C PHE A 137 10.69 2.81 -9.70
N GLU A 138 11.99 2.88 -9.53
CA GLU A 138 12.89 1.82 -9.96
C GLU A 138 13.52 1.06 -8.78
N VAL A 139 13.55 -0.27 -8.89
CA VAL A 139 14.25 -1.17 -7.98
C VAL A 139 15.02 -2.20 -8.78
N ASN A 140 16.33 -2.26 -8.61
CA ASN A 140 17.20 -3.24 -9.27
C ASN A 140 17.02 -3.30 -10.80
N GLY A 141 16.69 -2.15 -11.42
CA GLY A 141 16.44 -2.00 -12.85
C GLY A 141 15.08 -2.55 -13.31
N LEU A 142 14.13 -2.78 -12.40
CA LEU A 142 12.72 -3.02 -12.68
C LEU A 142 11.93 -1.75 -12.39
N SER A 143 10.97 -1.44 -13.25
CA SER A 143 10.02 -0.35 -13.06
C SER A 143 8.82 -0.84 -12.26
N ILE A 144 8.65 -0.31 -11.05
CA ILE A 144 7.61 -0.73 -10.11
C ILE A 144 6.48 0.28 -10.14
N GLY A 145 5.28 -0.18 -10.49
CA GLY A 145 4.05 0.60 -10.43
C GLY A 145 3.45 0.63 -9.03
N LEU A 146 2.97 1.79 -8.59
CA LEU A 146 2.22 1.95 -7.33
C LEU A 146 0.77 2.32 -7.60
N SER A 147 -0.13 1.74 -6.82
CA SER A 147 -1.54 2.10 -6.73
C SER A 147 -2.04 1.95 -5.29
N VAL A 148 -3.10 2.67 -4.94
CA VAL A 148 -3.66 2.65 -3.59
C VAL A 148 -5.14 2.29 -3.66
N CYS A 149 -5.49 1.16 -3.08
CA CYS A 149 -6.84 0.66 -2.80
C CYS A 149 -7.81 0.80 -4.00
N GLU A 150 -8.67 1.83 -4.00
CA GLU A 150 -9.69 2.08 -5.04
C GLU A 150 -9.09 2.19 -6.45
N ASP A 151 -7.84 2.65 -6.57
CA ASP A 151 -7.17 2.77 -7.86
C ASP A 151 -7.20 1.49 -8.69
N ILE A 152 -7.10 0.30 -8.04
CA ILE A 152 -7.09 -0.99 -8.75
C ILE A 152 -8.45 -1.37 -9.34
N TRP A 153 -9.54 -0.75 -8.87
CA TRP A 153 -10.88 -0.96 -9.41
C TRP A 153 -11.13 -0.17 -10.69
N HIS A 154 -10.24 0.78 -11.01
CA HIS A 154 -10.32 1.66 -12.18
C HIS A 154 -9.25 1.30 -13.20
N GLU A 155 -9.66 0.77 -14.35
CA GLU A 155 -8.75 0.36 -15.43
C GLU A 155 -7.77 1.44 -15.83
N LYS A 156 -8.20 2.69 -15.83
CA LYS A 156 -7.38 3.86 -16.21
C LYS A 156 -6.06 3.92 -15.44
N VAL A 157 -6.07 3.60 -14.13
CA VAL A 157 -4.83 3.66 -13.31
C VAL A 157 -3.87 2.55 -13.74
N ILE A 158 -4.36 1.33 -13.94
CA ILE A 158 -3.52 0.21 -14.38
C ILE A 158 -3.01 0.42 -15.81
N GLU A 159 -3.84 0.98 -16.71
CA GLU A 159 -3.41 1.37 -18.06
C GLU A 159 -2.27 2.38 -18.01
N GLN A 160 -2.38 3.43 -17.19
CA GLN A 160 -1.29 4.40 -17.00
C GLN A 160 0.01 3.74 -16.55
N LEU A 161 -0.06 2.78 -15.61
CA LEU A 161 1.13 2.05 -15.15
C LEU A 161 1.75 1.22 -16.28
N LYS A 162 0.91 0.53 -17.08
CA LYS A 162 1.37 -0.24 -18.24
C LYS A 162 2.00 0.63 -19.32
N GLU A 163 1.37 1.76 -19.65
CA GLU A 163 1.88 2.73 -20.63
C GLU A 163 3.23 3.31 -20.21
N ASN A 164 3.41 3.52 -18.90
CA ASN A 164 4.67 3.96 -18.29
C ASN A 164 5.66 2.79 -18.01
N LYS A 165 5.42 1.62 -18.64
CA LYS A 165 6.32 0.48 -18.65
C LYS A 165 6.60 -0.14 -17.28
N ALA A 166 5.60 -0.17 -16.40
CA ALA A 166 5.71 -0.96 -15.19
C ALA A 166 5.99 -2.44 -15.52
N ASP A 167 6.92 -3.04 -14.81
CA ASP A 167 7.22 -4.47 -14.88
C ASP A 167 6.38 -5.26 -13.86
N LEU A 168 5.90 -4.59 -12.81
CA LEU A 168 5.14 -5.15 -11.68
C LEU A 168 4.34 -4.03 -11.02
N VAL A 169 3.19 -4.35 -10.42
CA VAL A 169 2.35 -3.40 -9.67
C VAL A 169 2.29 -3.80 -8.20
N LEU A 170 2.52 -2.82 -7.31
CA LEU A 170 2.26 -2.91 -5.88
C LEU A 170 1.00 -2.09 -5.57
N ASN A 171 -0.03 -2.76 -5.07
CA ASN A 171 -1.28 -2.13 -4.66
C ASN A 171 -1.44 -2.27 -3.14
N ILE A 172 -1.41 -1.15 -2.42
CA ILE A 172 -1.58 -1.10 -0.97
C ILE A 172 -3.01 -0.75 -0.60
N ASN A 173 -3.58 -1.43 0.40
CA ASN A 173 -5.00 -1.37 0.69
C ASN A 173 -5.34 -1.32 2.18
N ALA A 174 -6.47 -0.66 2.45
CA ALA A 174 -7.29 -0.81 3.63
C ALA A 174 -8.72 -1.10 3.17
N SER A 175 -8.89 -2.23 2.47
CA SER A 175 -10.16 -2.58 1.83
C SER A 175 -11.05 -3.37 2.79
N PRO A 176 -12.23 -2.85 3.20
CA PRO A 176 -13.12 -3.52 4.13
C PRO A 176 -13.68 -4.83 3.58
N PHE A 177 -13.97 -5.73 4.49
CA PHE A 177 -14.58 -7.03 4.21
C PHE A 177 -16.08 -6.92 4.03
N HIS A 178 -16.60 -7.62 3.04
CA HIS A 178 -17.98 -8.07 2.95
C HIS A 178 -18.03 -9.47 2.31
N LEU A 179 -19.19 -10.16 2.38
CA LEU A 179 -19.31 -11.59 2.09
C LEU A 179 -18.69 -12.07 0.76
N GLN A 180 -18.70 -11.26 -0.29
CA GLN A 180 -18.16 -11.63 -1.61
C GLN A 180 -16.82 -10.95 -1.93
N LYS A 181 -16.37 -10.00 -1.09
CA LYS A 181 -15.25 -9.10 -1.40
C LYS A 181 -13.94 -9.83 -1.73
N ILE A 182 -13.64 -10.92 -1.03
CA ILE A 182 -12.40 -11.69 -1.28
C ILE A 182 -12.41 -12.29 -2.70
N ALA A 183 -13.55 -12.87 -3.12
CA ALA A 183 -13.67 -13.45 -4.46
C ALA A 183 -13.61 -12.37 -5.54
N ASP A 184 -14.28 -11.23 -5.31
CA ASP A 184 -14.29 -10.10 -6.24
C ASP A 184 -12.90 -9.50 -6.41
N ARG A 185 -12.16 -9.26 -5.30
CA ARG A 185 -10.76 -8.80 -5.34
C ARG A 185 -9.87 -9.76 -6.11
N LYS A 186 -9.95 -11.06 -5.76
CA LYS A 186 -9.14 -12.08 -6.42
C LYS A 186 -9.39 -12.10 -7.93
N LYS A 187 -10.65 -12.07 -8.35
CA LYS A 187 -11.03 -12.03 -9.75
C LYS A 187 -10.50 -10.77 -10.44
N LEU A 188 -10.73 -9.61 -9.85
CA LEU A 188 -10.30 -8.33 -10.41
C LEU A 188 -8.78 -8.29 -10.62
N ILE A 189 -8.00 -8.66 -9.59
CA ILE A 189 -6.54 -8.62 -9.65
C ILE A 189 -6.02 -9.63 -10.69
N SER A 190 -6.59 -10.84 -10.74
CA SER A 190 -6.27 -11.86 -11.74
C SER A 190 -6.59 -11.38 -13.16
N ASP A 191 -7.77 -10.79 -13.38
CA ASP A 191 -8.18 -10.25 -14.68
C ASP A 191 -7.24 -9.11 -15.15
N HIS A 192 -6.84 -8.21 -14.25
CA HIS A 192 -5.88 -7.15 -14.57
C HIS A 192 -4.48 -7.71 -14.88
N ALA A 193 -3.99 -8.63 -14.04
CA ALA A 193 -2.69 -9.26 -14.26
C ALA A 193 -2.61 -9.92 -15.63
N LEU A 194 -3.64 -10.69 -16.00
CA LEU A 194 -3.75 -11.35 -17.30
C LEU A 194 -3.88 -10.33 -18.45
N LYS A 195 -4.82 -9.37 -18.33
CA LYS A 195 -5.12 -8.40 -19.39
C LYS A 195 -3.90 -7.56 -19.77
N TYR A 196 -3.18 -7.08 -18.77
CA TYR A 196 -2.04 -6.18 -18.97
C TYR A 196 -0.69 -6.91 -18.98
N SER A 197 -0.67 -8.23 -18.79
CA SER A 197 0.55 -9.02 -18.63
C SER A 197 1.50 -8.38 -17.61
N LEU A 198 0.95 -8.10 -16.41
CA LEU A 198 1.63 -7.44 -15.29
C LEU A 198 1.42 -8.26 -14.02
N PRO A 199 2.46 -8.74 -13.35
CA PRO A 199 2.33 -9.25 -11.99
C PRO A 199 1.77 -8.17 -11.06
N ILE A 200 0.92 -8.55 -10.11
CA ILE A 200 0.31 -7.62 -9.15
C ILE A 200 0.44 -8.19 -7.75
N VAL A 201 1.02 -7.40 -6.84
CA VAL A 201 1.08 -7.69 -5.41
C VAL A 201 0.08 -6.78 -4.70
N TYR A 202 -0.87 -7.38 -4.01
CA TYR A 202 -1.95 -6.73 -3.28
C TYR A 202 -1.71 -6.90 -1.78
N ALA A 203 -1.34 -5.83 -1.09
CA ALA A 203 -1.19 -5.81 0.36
C ALA A 203 -2.42 -5.17 1.01
N ASN A 204 -3.03 -5.85 1.98
CA ASN A 204 -4.21 -5.36 2.70
C ASN A 204 -3.98 -5.45 4.20
N GLN A 205 -4.54 -4.52 4.97
CA GLN A 205 -4.54 -4.62 6.43
C GLN A 205 -5.52 -5.68 6.93
N VAL A 206 -5.31 -6.11 8.16
CA VAL A 206 -6.24 -6.96 8.92
C VAL A 206 -6.72 -6.19 10.16
N GLY A 207 -7.84 -6.59 10.75
CA GLY A 207 -8.33 -6.04 12.00
C GLY A 207 -9.74 -5.47 11.92
N GLY A 208 -10.04 -4.53 12.81
CA GLY A 208 -11.34 -3.86 12.85
C GLY A 208 -11.21 -2.44 13.37
N GLN A 209 -12.02 -1.55 12.83
CA GLN A 209 -12.11 -0.16 13.25
C GLN A 209 -13.56 0.30 13.11
N ASP A 210 -14.18 0.68 14.23
CA ASP A 210 -15.61 1.00 14.32
C ASP A 210 -16.48 -0.12 13.70
N GLU A 211 -17.31 0.18 12.71
CA GLU A 211 -18.10 -0.82 11.99
C GLU A 211 -17.34 -1.58 10.89
N LEU A 212 -16.10 -1.20 10.60
CA LEU A 212 -15.31 -1.81 9.53
C LEU A 212 -14.52 -3.01 10.02
N VAL A 213 -14.51 -4.07 9.22
CA VAL A 213 -13.67 -5.24 9.42
C VAL A 213 -12.75 -5.39 8.20
N PHE A 214 -11.48 -5.64 8.45
CA PHE A 214 -10.47 -5.89 7.42
C PHE A 214 -10.01 -7.33 7.50
N ASP A 215 -10.10 -8.03 6.40
CA ASP A 215 -9.85 -9.47 6.34
C ASP A 215 -8.38 -9.84 6.06
N GLY A 216 -7.52 -8.85 5.80
CA GLY A 216 -6.19 -9.12 5.28
C GLY A 216 -6.29 -9.75 3.90
N THR A 217 -5.98 -11.03 3.78
CA THR A 217 -6.03 -11.78 2.52
C THR A 217 -5.17 -11.10 1.44
N SER A 218 -4.01 -10.58 1.85
CA SER A 218 -3.02 -10.07 0.92
C SER A 218 -2.60 -11.17 -0.06
N MET A 219 -2.30 -10.82 -1.31
CA MET A 219 -2.04 -11.82 -2.34
C MET A 219 -1.12 -11.31 -3.43
N ALA A 220 -0.55 -12.21 -4.21
CA ALA A 220 0.16 -11.89 -5.43
C ALA A 220 -0.35 -12.75 -6.59
N MET A 221 -0.49 -12.12 -7.76
CA MET A 221 -0.82 -12.75 -9.02
C MET A 221 0.34 -12.60 -10.01
N ASP A 222 0.63 -13.66 -10.75
CA ASP A 222 1.56 -13.60 -11.87
C ASP A 222 0.90 -12.91 -13.08
N SER A 223 1.71 -12.58 -14.07
CA SER A 223 1.30 -11.92 -15.32
C SER A 223 0.31 -12.74 -16.17
N ASP A 224 0.16 -14.03 -15.91
CA ASP A 224 -0.87 -14.89 -16.54
C ASP A 224 -2.17 -14.96 -15.72
N GLY A 225 -2.28 -14.17 -14.64
CA GLY A 225 -3.43 -14.14 -13.73
C GLY A 225 -3.45 -15.29 -12.72
N SER A 226 -2.46 -16.17 -12.70
CA SER A 226 -2.37 -17.24 -11.71
C SER A 226 -1.94 -16.69 -10.35
N GLN A 227 -2.51 -17.26 -9.28
CA GLN A 227 -2.17 -16.86 -7.91
C GLN A 227 -0.83 -17.46 -7.49
N ILE A 228 0.14 -16.59 -7.13
CA ILE A 228 1.45 -17.00 -6.59
C ILE A 228 1.33 -17.32 -5.10
N ILE A 229 0.73 -16.41 -4.32
CA ILE A 229 0.59 -16.52 -2.86
C ILE A 229 -0.68 -15.83 -2.38
N GLN A 230 -1.17 -16.27 -1.23
CA GLN A 230 -2.21 -15.58 -0.45
C GLN A 230 -1.89 -15.74 1.03
N LEU A 231 -1.88 -14.64 1.76
CA LEU A 231 -1.70 -14.61 3.20
C LEU A 231 -2.99 -15.00 3.94
N ALA A 232 -2.87 -15.21 5.24
CA ALA A 232 -3.95 -15.65 6.09
C ALA A 232 -5.14 -14.69 6.09
N LYS A 233 -6.35 -15.24 6.26
CA LYS A 233 -7.58 -14.46 6.44
C LYS A 233 -7.80 -14.16 7.90
N PHE A 234 -8.16 -12.90 8.22
CA PHE A 234 -8.48 -12.43 9.57
C PHE A 234 -7.36 -12.70 10.59
N LYS A 235 -6.12 -12.68 10.14
CA LYS A 235 -4.92 -12.84 10.97
C LYS A 235 -3.80 -11.96 10.46
N GLU A 236 -2.96 -11.51 11.37
CA GLU A 236 -1.64 -10.96 11.04
C GLU A 236 -0.79 -12.04 10.37
N ASP A 237 -0.06 -11.68 9.32
CA ASP A 237 0.76 -12.60 8.52
C ASP A 237 1.82 -11.84 7.70
N SER A 238 2.83 -12.56 7.23
CA SER A 238 3.87 -11.96 6.40
C SER A 238 4.61 -13.01 5.55
#